data_8025ffd108c5a4d738b6cca8ef498a79
#
_entry.id   8025ffd108c5a4d738b6cca8ef498a79
#
_cell.length_a   1.000
_cell.length_b   1.000
_cell.length_c   1.000
_cell.angle_alpha   90.00
_cell.angle_beta   90.00
_cell.angle_gamma   90.00
#
_symmetry.space_group_name_H-M   'P 1'
#
loop_
_entity.id
_entity.type
_entity.pdbx_description
1 polymer ?
#
loop_
_entity_poly.entity_id
_entity_poly.type
_entity_poly.pdbx_seq_one_letter_code
_entity_poly.pdbx_strand_id
1 'polypeptide(L)'
;ASALHDVIEAHFHAWGLTASEHDVAWFTVKGLPIAEIARLRGSAEGTVKSHLNAIYRKAGVTNRGELLSLLIEDLMDSPDPAPLPQPLQAGA
;
A
#
# COMPACT_ATOMS: atom_id res chain seq x y z
N ALA A 1 8.26 -14.56 -1.60
CA ALA A 1 7.44 -13.36 -1.66
C ALA A 1 5.98 -13.74 -1.50
N SER A 2 5.21 -12.89 -0.86
CA SER A 2 3.80 -13.16 -0.66
C SER A 2 2.97 -12.43 -1.71
N ALA A 3 1.77 -12.93 -1.94
CA ALA A 3 0.84 -12.25 -2.83
C ALA A 3 0.54 -10.83 -2.34
N LEU A 4 0.47 -10.65 -1.03
CA LEU A 4 0.26 -9.34 -0.43
C LEU A 4 1.37 -8.37 -0.82
N HIS A 5 2.62 -8.79 -0.66
CA HIS A 5 3.76 -7.97 -1.02
C HIS A 5 3.70 -7.59 -2.50
N ASP A 6 3.41 -8.56 -3.35
CA ASP A 6 3.41 -8.34 -4.78
C ASP A 6 2.31 -7.37 -5.22
N VAL A 7 1.13 -7.46 -4.62
CA VAL A 7 0.04 -6.54 -4.93
C VAL A 7 0.41 -5.11 -4.53
N ILE A 8 0.99 -4.94 -3.35
CA ILE A 8 1.40 -3.60 -2.89
C ILE A 8 2.49 -3.03 -3.79
N GLU A 9 3.48 -3.85 -4.13
CA GLU A 9 4.56 -3.41 -5.04
C GLU A 9 4.01 -3.00 -6.40
N ALA A 10 3.04 -3.73 -6.91
CA ALA A 10 2.41 -3.40 -8.18
C ALA A 10 1.74 -2.03 -8.13
N HIS A 11 1.08 -1.70 -7.02
CA HIS A 11 0.49 -0.38 -6.85
C HIS A 11 1.56 0.71 -6.81
N PHE A 12 2.62 0.48 -6.03
CA PHE A 12 3.70 1.48 -5.92
C PHE A 12 4.35 1.74 -7.26
N HIS A 13 4.53 0.70 -8.05
CA HIS A 13 5.08 0.83 -9.39
C HIS A 13 4.12 1.60 -10.30
N ALA A 14 2.84 1.25 -10.27
CA ALA A 14 1.82 1.91 -11.10
C ALA A 14 1.68 3.40 -10.77
N TRP A 15 1.85 3.77 -9.50
CA TRP A 15 1.79 5.18 -9.10
C TRP A 15 3.07 5.94 -9.43
N GLY A 16 4.11 5.25 -9.85
CA GLY A 16 5.37 5.90 -10.21
C GLY A 16 6.11 6.49 -9.02
N LEU A 17 6.09 5.81 -7.88
CA LEU A 17 6.78 6.30 -6.69
C LEU A 17 8.29 6.36 -6.93
N THR A 18 8.91 7.42 -6.41
CA THR A 18 10.37 7.50 -6.39
C THR A 18 10.91 6.51 -5.36
N ALA A 19 12.22 6.27 -5.36
CA ALA A 19 12.83 5.36 -4.39
C ALA A 19 12.56 5.79 -2.95
N SER A 20 12.66 7.07 -2.65
CA SER A 20 12.37 7.57 -1.30
C SER A 20 10.90 7.43 -0.95
N GLU A 21 10.01 7.73 -1.88
CA GLU A 21 8.58 7.56 -1.67
C GLU A 21 8.23 6.10 -1.45
N HIS A 22 8.85 5.21 -2.21
CA HIS A 22 8.63 3.78 -2.07
C HIS A 22 8.97 3.32 -0.64
N ASP A 23 10.12 3.73 -0.12
CA ASP A 23 10.51 3.38 1.24
C ASP A 23 9.52 3.93 2.28
N VAL A 24 9.17 5.21 2.15
CA VAL A 24 8.23 5.84 3.07
C VAL A 24 6.86 5.16 3.00
N ALA A 25 6.43 4.82 1.79
CA ALA A 25 5.14 4.13 1.62
C ALA A 25 5.12 2.78 2.33
N TRP A 26 6.19 2.00 2.21
CA TRP A 26 6.27 0.73 2.91
C TRP A 26 6.24 0.88 4.42
N PHE A 27 6.99 1.84 4.97
CA PHE A 27 6.94 2.09 6.42
C PHE A 27 5.54 2.49 6.85
N THR A 28 4.87 3.29 6.02
CA THR A 28 3.51 3.73 6.31
C THR A 28 2.53 2.56 6.32
N VAL A 29 2.64 1.67 5.35
CA VAL A 29 1.80 0.48 5.29
C VAL A 29 2.04 -0.44 6.49
N LYS A 30 3.29 -0.50 6.96
CA LYS A 30 3.64 -1.29 8.13
C LYS A 30 3.20 -0.66 9.44
N GLY A 31 2.67 0.54 9.39
CA GLY A 31 2.10 1.17 10.58
C GLY A 31 3.02 2.11 11.34
N LEU A 32 4.18 2.46 10.79
CA LEU A 32 5.09 3.34 11.50
C LEU A 32 4.59 4.78 11.46
N PRO A 33 4.68 5.51 12.59
CA PRO A 33 4.36 6.93 12.60
C PRO A 33 5.46 7.75 11.95
N ILE A 34 5.13 8.96 11.57
CA ILE A 34 6.06 9.85 10.86
C ILE A 34 7.39 10.01 11.59
N ALA A 35 7.34 10.20 12.90
CA ALA A 35 8.56 10.40 13.69
C ALA A 35 9.50 9.18 13.59
N GLU A 36 8.94 7.99 13.60
CA GLU A 36 9.72 6.77 13.51
C GLU A 36 10.31 6.60 12.11
N ILE A 37 9.53 6.91 11.08
CA ILE A 37 10.02 6.86 9.71
C ILE A 37 11.20 7.82 9.53
N ALA A 38 11.05 9.04 10.05
CA ALA A 38 12.09 10.05 9.97
C ALA A 38 13.37 9.56 10.66
N ARG A 39 13.22 8.96 11.84
CA ARG A 39 14.35 8.43 12.58
C ARG A 39 15.07 7.35 11.80
N LEU A 40 14.32 6.40 11.26
CA LEU A 40 14.91 5.28 10.51
C LEU A 40 15.58 5.72 9.22
N ARG A 41 15.05 6.74 8.58
CA ARG A 41 15.63 7.24 7.34
C ARG A 41 16.70 8.30 7.56
N GLY A 42 16.91 8.74 8.80
CA GLY A 42 17.86 9.81 9.08
C GLY A 42 17.44 11.13 8.43
N SER A 43 16.14 11.42 8.39
CA SER A 43 15.63 12.63 7.77
C SER A 43 14.74 13.39 8.75
N ALA A 44 14.38 14.63 8.41
CA ALA A 44 13.45 15.42 9.20
C ALA A 44 12.02 14.92 8.98
N GLU A 45 11.17 15.12 9.99
CA GLU A 45 9.76 14.77 9.86
C GLU A 45 9.07 15.52 8.73
N GLY A 46 9.47 16.77 8.50
CA GLY A 46 8.92 17.54 7.40
C GLY A 46 9.21 16.91 6.05
N THR A 47 10.39 16.31 5.91
CA THR A 47 10.75 15.60 4.68
C THR A 47 9.84 14.38 4.49
N VAL A 48 9.58 13.62 5.56
CA VAL A 48 8.68 12.48 5.50
C VAL A 48 7.27 12.92 5.14
N LYS A 49 6.80 14.03 5.73
CA LYS A 49 5.48 14.57 5.41
C LYS A 49 5.37 14.96 3.93
N SER A 50 6.42 15.54 3.38
CA SER A 50 6.45 15.87 1.96
C SER A 50 6.35 14.64 1.09
N HIS A 51 7.07 13.59 1.44
CA HIS A 51 6.98 12.32 0.72
C HIS A 51 5.57 11.73 0.82
N LEU A 52 4.97 11.78 2.00
CA LEU A 52 3.61 11.27 2.17
C LEU A 52 2.60 12.04 1.33
N ASN A 53 2.73 13.37 1.29
CA ASN A 53 1.84 14.17 0.47
C ASN A 53 1.95 13.80 -1.00
N ALA A 54 3.16 13.56 -1.47
CA ALA A 54 3.37 13.13 -2.85
C ALA A 54 2.79 11.73 -3.11
N ILE A 55 2.99 10.82 -2.18
CA ILE A 55 2.44 9.46 -2.26
C ILE A 55 0.91 9.51 -2.35
N TYR A 56 0.28 10.27 -1.46
CA TYR A 56 -1.19 10.37 -1.44
C TYR A 56 -1.70 10.97 -2.76
N ARG A 57 -1.03 11.99 -3.26
CA ARG A 57 -1.43 12.59 -4.53
C ARG A 57 -1.30 11.59 -5.68
N LYS A 58 -0.20 10.86 -5.72
CA LYS A 58 0.04 9.88 -6.79
C LYS A 58 -0.93 8.70 -6.72
N ALA A 59 -1.32 8.32 -5.50
CA ALA A 59 -2.29 7.25 -5.31
C ALA A 59 -3.75 7.72 -5.46
N GLY A 60 -3.97 9.03 -5.52
CA GLY A 60 -5.33 9.55 -5.62
C GLY A 60 -6.10 9.51 -4.32
N VAL A 61 -5.41 9.58 -3.19
CA VAL A 61 -6.03 9.56 -1.86
C VAL A 61 -5.59 10.79 -1.07
N THR A 62 -6.20 11.02 0.08
CA THR A 62 -5.92 12.22 0.86
C THR A 62 -5.28 11.95 2.22
N ASN A 63 -5.27 10.71 2.67
CA ASN A 63 -4.72 10.38 3.99
C ASN A 63 -4.33 8.91 4.06
N ARG A 64 -3.69 8.56 5.18
CA ARG A 64 -3.19 7.22 5.41
C ARG A 64 -4.28 6.16 5.40
N GLY A 65 -5.42 6.46 6.03
CA GLY A 65 -6.53 5.51 6.07
C GLY A 65 -7.05 5.18 4.70
N GLU A 66 -7.15 6.19 3.83
CA GLU A 66 -7.60 5.97 2.45
C GLU A 66 -6.57 5.15 1.66
N LEU A 67 -5.28 5.40 1.89
CA LEU A 67 -4.23 4.64 1.23
C LEU A 67 -4.35 3.16 1.60
N LEU A 68 -4.49 2.87 2.88
CA LEU A 68 -4.61 1.50 3.36
C LEU A 68 -5.88 0.84 2.84
N SER A 69 -7.00 1.57 2.82
CA SER A 69 -8.26 1.06 2.28
C SER A 69 -8.12 0.69 0.81
N LEU A 70 -7.45 1.52 0.04
CA LEU A 70 -7.26 1.27 -1.38
C LEU A 70 -6.48 -0.02 -1.59
N LEU A 71 -5.42 -0.23 -0.84
CA LEU A 71 -4.60 -1.44 -0.96
C LEU A 71 -5.37 -2.68 -0.51
N ILE A 72 -6.14 -2.55 0.57
CA ILE A 72 -6.91 -3.67 1.09
C ILE A 72 -8.04 -4.04 0.13
N GLU A 73 -8.71 -3.06 -0.44
CA GLU A 73 -9.76 -3.33 -1.41
C GLU A 73 -9.26 -4.12 -2.60
N ASP A 74 -8.10 -3.73 -3.12
CA ASP A 74 -7.55 -4.43 -4.26
C ASP A 74 -7.16 -5.86 -3.92
N LEU A 75 -6.66 -6.08 -2.71
CA LEU A 75 -6.34 -7.41 -2.25
C LEU A 75 -7.59 -8.30 -2.15
N MET A 76 -8.69 -7.71 -1.68
CA MET A 76 -9.93 -8.45 -1.51
C MET A 76 -10.63 -8.71 -2.84
N ASP A 77 -10.44 -7.83 -3.80
CA ASP A 77 -11.06 -7.94 -5.11
C ASP A 77 -10.22 -8.72 -6.11
N SER A 78 -9.00 -9.05 -5.75
CA SER A 78 -8.13 -9.79 -6.66
C SER A 78 -8.72 -11.17 -6.92
N PRO A 79 -8.79 -11.57 -8.19
CA PRO A 79 -9.32 -12.89 -8.49
C PRO A 79 -8.40 -13.96 -7.94
N ASP A 80 -8.97 -15.02 -7.43
CA ASP A 80 -8.20 -16.17 -7.02
C ASP A 80 -7.57 -16.82 -8.22
N PRO A 81 -6.29 -17.14 -8.14
CA PRO A 81 -5.67 -17.86 -9.24
C PRO A 81 -6.30 -19.23 -9.45
N ALA A 82 -6.88 -19.78 -8.41
CA ALA A 82 -7.55 -21.07 -8.49
C ALA A 82 -8.86 -20.93 -7.74
N PRO A 83 -9.92 -20.53 -8.42
CA PRO A 83 -11.19 -20.36 -7.75
C PRO A 83 -11.59 -21.64 -7.06
N LEU A 84 -12.08 -21.51 -5.85
CA LEU A 84 -12.54 -22.65 -5.10
C LEU A 84 -13.76 -23.22 -5.79
N PRO A 85 -13.86 -24.54 -5.82
CA PRO A 85 -15.08 -25.15 -6.31
C PRO A 85 -16.23 -24.65 -5.48
N GLN A 86 -17.35 -24.54 -6.12
CA GLN A 86 -18.55 -24.11 -5.43
C GLN A 86 -19.43 -25.34 -5.21
N PRO A 87 -19.09 -26.13 -4.22
CA PRO A 87 -19.72 -27.44 -4.08
C PRO A 87 -21.22 -27.37 -3.93
N LEU A 88 -21.68 -26.31 -3.42
CA LEU A 88 -23.08 -26.21 -3.19
C LEU A 88 -23.85 -25.49 -4.21
N GLN A 89 -23.22 -25.18 -5.25
CA GLN A 89 -23.91 -24.61 -6.34
C GLN A 89 -25.05 -25.44 -6.69
N ALA A 90 -24.75 -26.68 -6.69
CA ALA A 90 -25.74 -27.62 -7.07
C ALA A 90 -26.81 -27.72 -6.05
N GLY A 91 -26.40 -27.60 -4.86
CA GLY A 91 -27.36 -27.71 -3.82
C GLY A 91 -28.43 -26.69 -3.93
N ALA A 92 -28.10 -25.72 -4.64
CA ALA A 92 -29.11 -24.69 -4.80
C ALA A 92 -30.26 -25.24 -5.63
#